data_e434829195ffd334e557d5d78a9c1c4d
#
_entry.id   e434829195ffd334e557d5d78a9c1c4d
#
_cell.length_a   1.000
_cell.length_b   1.000
_cell.length_c   1.000
_cell.angle_alpha   90.00
_cell.angle_beta   90.00
_cell.angle_gamma   90.00
#
_symmetry.space_group_name_H-M   'P 1'
#
loop_
_entity.id
_entity.type
_entity.pdbx_description
1 polymer ?
#
loop_
_entity_poly.entity_id
_entity_poly.type
_entity_poly.pdbx_seq_one_letter_code
_entity_poly.pdbx_strand_id
1 'polypeptide(L)'
;MIIITGIPGSGKTTLVKRLVQDLGVRGVAQDAVKEFLADHLGGTYTDQQSSALGRVTRRAVLELGIEFEKLGEQIIIESALQTSAAEEILQHSPHRPILQIYVTCGLAEVKRRFYARKQSGHRHSVHTDDLYDKLTEHEIRDKYRPLVADNITTVIVDSENLDYAALRDTVKDFLMNKAITEENEI
;
A
#
# COMPACT_ATOMS: atom_id res chain seq x y z
N MET A 1 -5.91 11.58 -1.58
CA MET A 1 -5.32 10.25 -1.84
C MET A 1 -5.58 9.31 -0.69
N ILE A 2 -5.80 8.03 -0.95
CA ILE A 2 -5.89 6.98 0.08
C ILE A 2 -4.69 6.07 -0.07
N ILE A 3 -4.01 5.75 1.03
CA ILE A 3 -2.87 4.84 1.06
C ILE A 3 -3.21 3.63 1.91
N ILE A 4 -3.15 2.42 1.33
CA ILE A 4 -3.32 1.17 2.06
C ILE A 4 -1.94 0.54 2.26
N THR A 5 -1.49 0.48 3.50
CA THR A 5 -0.16 -0.01 3.87
C THR A 5 -0.22 -1.02 5.01
N GLY A 6 0.91 -1.55 5.40
CA GLY A 6 1.07 -2.59 6.43
C GLY A 6 2.06 -3.67 5.98
N ILE A 7 2.34 -4.62 6.86
CA ILE A 7 3.33 -5.68 6.60
C ILE A 7 2.94 -6.55 5.39
N PRO A 8 3.91 -7.10 4.63
CA PRO A 8 3.63 -8.05 3.56
C PRO A 8 2.81 -9.24 4.07
N GLY A 9 1.73 -9.59 3.38
CA GLY A 9 0.85 -10.69 3.81
C GLY A 9 -0.32 -10.30 4.72
N SER A 10 -0.43 -9.05 5.16
CA SER A 10 -1.52 -8.60 6.04
C SER A 10 -2.91 -8.54 5.39
N GLY A 11 -3.05 -8.72 4.07
CA GLY A 11 -4.36 -8.71 3.39
C GLY A 11 -4.68 -7.43 2.61
N LYS A 12 -3.74 -6.49 2.48
CA LYS A 12 -3.90 -5.21 1.76
C LYS A 12 -4.52 -5.35 0.38
N THR A 13 -3.97 -6.22 -0.45
CA THR A 13 -4.43 -6.39 -1.86
C THR A 13 -5.88 -6.86 -1.94
N THR A 14 -6.32 -7.72 -1.01
CA THR A 14 -7.72 -8.16 -0.92
C THR A 14 -8.62 -6.98 -0.56
N LEU A 15 -8.19 -6.16 0.39
CA LEU A 15 -8.93 -4.97 0.83
C LEU A 15 -9.05 -3.94 -0.30
N VAL A 16 -7.94 -3.64 -1.01
CA VAL A 16 -7.95 -2.70 -2.14
C VAL A 16 -8.92 -3.14 -3.23
N LYS A 17 -8.85 -4.40 -3.64
CA LYS A 17 -9.74 -4.94 -4.69
C LYS A 17 -11.21 -4.74 -4.33
N ARG A 18 -11.56 -4.99 -3.07
CA ARG A 18 -12.93 -4.82 -2.59
C ARG A 18 -13.37 -3.36 -2.53
N LEU A 19 -12.53 -2.46 -2.00
CA LEU A 19 -12.83 -1.03 -1.95
C LEU A 19 -12.95 -0.41 -3.35
N VAL A 20 -12.04 -0.74 -4.28
CA VAL A 20 -12.09 -0.29 -5.67
C VAL A 20 -13.39 -0.72 -6.35
N GLN A 21 -13.79 -1.98 -6.14
CA GLN A 21 -15.03 -2.52 -6.71
C GLN A 21 -16.28 -1.85 -6.12
N ASP A 22 -16.34 -1.70 -4.78
CA ASP A 22 -17.54 -1.21 -4.10
C ASP A 22 -17.72 0.31 -4.21
N LEU A 23 -16.62 1.07 -4.34
CA LEU A 23 -16.65 2.54 -4.38
C LEU A 23 -16.46 3.12 -5.80
N GLY A 24 -16.09 2.29 -6.78
CA GLY A 24 -15.85 2.74 -8.15
C GLY A 24 -14.63 3.67 -8.30
N VAL A 25 -13.71 3.68 -7.34
CA VAL A 25 -12.49 4.50 -7.37
C VAL A 25 -11.34 3.79 -8.08
N ARG A 26 -10.35 4.55 -8.54
CA ARG A 26 -9.14 3.97 -9.11
C ARG A 26 -8.24 3.40 -8.03
N GLY A 27 -7.49 2.34 -8.35
CA GLY A 27 -6.52 1.74 -7.45
C GLY A 27 -5.27 1.28 -8.17
N VAL A 28 -4.12 1.45 -7.54
CA VAL A 28 -2.84 0.92 -8.02
C VAL A 28 -2.12 0.18 -6.90
N ALA A 29 -1.69 -1.04 -7.21
CA ALA A 29 -0.89 -1.87 -6.31
C ALA A 29 0.57 -1.86 -6.75
N GLN A 30 1.49 -1.57 -5.81
CA GLN A 30 2.92 -1.54 -6.09
C GLN A 30 3.45 -2.87 -6.62
N ASP A 31 2.97 -3.99 -6.07
CA ASP A 31 3.41 -5.32 -6.52
C ASP A 31 2.99 -5.58 -7.97
N ALA A 32 1.80 -5.15 -8.39
CA ALA A 32 1.37 -5.27 -9.79
C ALA A 32 2.25 -4.46 -10.75
N VAL A 33 2.65 -3.25 -10.36
CA VAL A 33 3.60 -2.43 -11.15
C VAL A 33 4.98 -3.10 -11.21
N LYS A 34 5.45 -3.67 -10.10
CA LYS A 34 6.72 -4.38 -10.04
C LYS A 34 6.72 -5.61 -10.93
N GLU A 35 5.66 -6.41 -10.91
CA GLU A 35 5.48 -7.59 -11.74
C GLU A 35 5.42 -7.22 -13.22
N PHE A 36 4.61 -6.23 -13.58
CA PHE A 36 4.53 -5.71 -14.95
C PHE A 36 5.90 -5.28 -15.50
N LEU A 37 6.67 -4.52 -14.73
CA LEU A 37 8.00 -4.09 -15.16
C LEU A 37 8.96 -5.28 -15.27
N ALA A 38 8.88 -6.25 -14.36
CA ALA A 38 9.73 -7.44 -14.41
C ALA A 38 9.46 -8.28 -15.66
N ASP A 39 8.21 -8.46 -16.05
CA ASP A 39 7.82 -9.18 -17.27
C ASP A 39 8.37 -8.51 -18.53
N HIS A 40 8.36 -7.17 -18.58
CA HIS A 40 8.81 -6.41 -19.74
C HIS A 40 10.34 -6.25 -19.82
N LEU A 41 11.01 -6.20 -18.67
CA LEU A 41 12.49 -6.20 -18.62
C LEU A 41 13.09 -7.58 -18.89
N GLY A 42 12.32 -8.64 -18.59
CA GLY A 42 12.72 -10.03 -18.78
C GLY A 42 13.81 -10.50 -17.81
N GLY A 43 14.15 -11.78 -17.90
CA GLY A 43 15.24 -12.40 -17.15
C GLY A 43 14.84 -12.93 -15.76
N THR A 44 15.86 -13.35 -15.02
CA THR A 44 15.75 -13.80 -13.63
C THR A 44 16.27 -12.71 -12.70
N TYR A 45 15.68 -12.58 -11.51
CA TYR A 45 16.01 -11.53 -10.57
C TYR A 45 16.76 -12.08 -9.36
N THR A 46 17.90 -11.48 -9.04
CA THR A 46 18.57 -11.66 -7.75
C THR A 46 17.82 -10.87 -6.67
N ASP A 47 18.06 -11.18 -5.39
CA ASP A 47 17.50 -10.41 -4.26
C ASP A 47 17.80 -8.91 -4.36
N GLN A 48 19.01 -8.57 -4.77
CA GLN A 48 19.43 -7.19 -4.93
C GLN A 48 18.65 -6.47 -6.05
N GLN A 49 18.47 -7.11 -7.19
CA GLN A 49 17.71 -6.57 -8.32
C GLN A 49 16.23 -6.44 -7.99
N SER A 50 15.63 -7.48 -7.38
CA SER A 50 14.26 -7.46 -6.89
C SER A 50 14.03 -6.32 -5.88
N SER A 51 14.96 -6.14 -4.94
CA SER A 51 14.89 -5.06 -3.96
C SER A 51 15.03 -3.67 -4.60
N ALA A 52 15.93 -3.52 -5.58
CA ALA A 52 16.10 -2.27 -6.32
C ALA A 52 14.82 -1.91 -7.09
N LEU A 53 14.25 -2.86 -7.84
CA LEU A 53 13.00 -2.67 -8.56
C LEU A 53 11.84 -2.36 -7.59
N GLY A 54 11.80 -3.01 -6.43
CA GLY A 54 10.82 -2.72 -5.38
C GLY A 54 10.93 -1.30 -4.83
N ARG A 55 12.13 -0.72 -4.68
CA ARG A 55 12.31 0.68 -4.28
C ARG A 55 11.79 1.64 -5.35
N VAL A 56 12.15 1.39 -6.61
CA VAL A 56 11.71 2.23 -7.75
C VAL A 56 10.20 2.21 -7.88
N THR A 57 9.58 1.05 -7.83
CA THR A 57 8.12 0.93 -7.98
C THR A 57 7.34 1.52 -6.81
N ARG A 58 7.86 1.42 -5.55
CA ARG A 58 7.27 2.10 -4.41
C ARG A 58 7.25 3.62 -4.61
N ARG A 59 8.39 4.18 -5.01
CA ARG A 59 8.48 5.60 -5.30
C ARG A 59 7.54 5.99 -6.44
N ALA A 60 7.54 5.24 -7.53
CA ALA A 60 6.71 5.52 -8.69
C ALA A 60 5.20 5.55 -8.35
N VAL A 61 4.68 4.60 -7.56
CA VAL A 61 3.25 4.60 -7.22
C VAL A 61 2.88 5.74 -6.26
N LEU A 62 3.78 6.16 -5.36
CA LEU A 62 3.55 7.32 -4.51
C LEU A 62 3.56 8.63 -5.31
N GLU A 63 4.54 8.81 -6.19
CA GLU A 63 4.62 9.98 -7.07
C GLU A 63 3.40 10.05 -8.00
N LEU A 64 2.97 8.91 -8.57
CA LEU A 64 1.72 8.85 -9.34
C LEU A 64 0.51 9.27 -8.52
N GLY A 65 0.42 8.81 -7.27
CA GLY A 65 -0.65 9.24 -6.38
C GLY A 65 -0.67 10.74 -6.14
N ILE A 66 0.49 11.35 -5.93
CA ILE A 66 0.65 12.80 -5.79
C ILE A 66 0.21 13.54 -7.07
N GLU A 67 0.58 13.04 -8.24
CA GLU A 67 0.16 13.63 -9.52
C GLU A 67 -1.37 13.52 -9.72
N PHE A 68 -1.99 12.39 -9.39
CA PHE A 68 -3.45 12.27 -9.40
C PHE A 68 -4.13 13.27 -8.46
N GLU A 69 -3.56 13.46 -7.26
CA GLU A 69 -4.04 14.46 -6.30
C GLU A 69 -4.00 15.89 -6.86
N LYS A 70 -2.91 16.25 -7.55
CA LYS A 70 -2.77 17.57 -8.19
C LYS A 70 -3.82 17.81 -9.27
N LEU A 71 -4.30 16.75 -9.91
CA LEU A 71 -5.35 16.78 -10.93
C LEU A 71 -6.77 16.74 -10.33
N GLY A 72 -6.93 16.75 -8.99
CA GLY A 72 -8.22 16.59 -8.33
C GLY A 72 -8.79 15.17 -8.37
N GLU A 73 -8.01 14.18 -8.83
CA GLU A 73 -8.46 12.81 -8.98
C GLU A 73 -8.28 11.98 -7.71
N GLN A 74 -9.22 11.08 -7.46
CA GLN A 74 -9.17 10.19 -6.29
C GLN A 74 -8.54 8.85 -6.66
N ILE A 75 -7.55 8.41 -5.85
CA ILE A 75 -6.85 7.15 -6.07
C ILE A 75 -6.56 6.44 -4.75
N ILE A 76 -6.62 5.11 -4.78
CA ILE A 76 -6.15 4.22 -3.72
C ILE A 76 -4.79 3.65 -4.14
N ILE A 77 -3.76 3.87 -3.33
CA ILE A 77 -2.43 3.27 -3.51
C ILE A 77 -2.26 2.13 -2.51
N GLU A 78 -1.85 0.96 -3.00
CA GLU A 78 -1.48 -0.17 -2.15
C GLU A 78 0.02 -0.43 -2.23
N SER A 79 0.66 -0.42 -1.07
CA SER A 79 2.07 -0.81 -0.98
C SER A 79 2.45 -1.22 0.45
N ALA A 80 3.40 -2.17 0.56
CA ALA A 80 4.14 -2.40 1.79
C ALA A 80 5.22 -1.32 1.93
N LEU A 81 4.83 -0.10 2.32
CA LEU A 81 5.72 1.04 2.40
C LEU A 81 6.74 0.87 3.53
N GLN A 82 8.00 1.08 3.22
CA GLN A 82 9.03 1.30 4.22
C GLN A 82 8.89 2.74 4.70
N THR A 83 8.61 2.92 5.96
CA THR A 83 8.16 4.19 6.54
C THR A 83 9.08 5.36 6.22
N SER A 84 10.39 5.22 6.42
CA SER A 84 11.35 6.32 6.21
C SER A 84 11.37 6.85 4.77
N ALA A 85 11.32 5.95 3.78
CA ALA A 85 11.34 6.37 2.38
C ALA A 85 10.00 7.00 1.94
N ALA A 86 8.89 6.56 2.52
CA ALA A 86 7.58 7.12 2.23
C ALA A 86 7.38 8.48 2.89
N GLU A 87 7.84 8.66 4.13
CA GLU A 87 7.80 9.95 4.84
C GLU A 87 8.59 11.02 4.09
N GLU A 88 9.77 10.70 3.56
CA GLU A 88 10.56 11.64 2.76
C GLU A 88 9.80 12.14 1.52
N ILE A 89 9.13 11.24 0.80
CA ILE A 89 8.34 11.59 -0.39
C ILE A 89 7.12 12.45 0.00
N LEU A 90 6.42 12.06 1.06
CA LEU A 90 5.19 12.74 1.49
C LEU A 90 5.45 14.14 2.08
N GLN A 91 6.64 14.39 2.66
CA GLN A 91 7.06 15.72 3.08
C GLN A 91 7.13 16.73 1.91
N HIS A 92 7.37 16.25 0.70
CA HIS A 92 7.39 17.08 -0.52
C HIS A 92 6.03 17.09 -1.25
N SER A 93 5.02 16.42 -0.70
CA SER A 93 3.65 16.41 -1.25
C SER A 93 2.92 17.72 -0.93
N PRO A 94 2.01 18.19 -1.81
CA PRO A 94 1.05 19.24 -1.44
C PRO A 94 0.32 18.86 -0.14
N HIS A 95 0.00 19.84 0.69
CA HIS A 95 -0.62 19.64 2.02
C HIS A 95 -2.08 19.14 1.97
N ARG A 96 -2.41 18.33 0.98
CA ARG A 96 -3.74 17.74 0.85
C ARG A 96 -3.94 16.57 1.81
N PRO A 97 -5.14 16.39 2.39
CA PRO A 97 -5.41 15.30 3.32
C PRO A 97 -5.19 13.92 2.70
N ILE A 98 -4.50 13.05 3.43
CA ILE A 98 -4.27 11.65 3.07
C ILE A 98 -4.95 10.76 4.11
N LEU A 99 -5.76 9.81 3.66
CA LEU A 99 -6.27 8.74 4.51
C LEU A 99 -5.34 7.54 4.40
N GLN A 100 -4.66 7.20 5.48
CA GLN A 100 -3.90 5.97 5.58
C GLN A 100 -4.74 4.87 6.22
N ILE A 101 -4.90 3.74 5.53
CA ILE A 101 -5.45 2.52 6.11
C ILE A 101 -4.27 1.59 6.39
N TYR A 102 -3.93 1.43 7.66
CA TYR A 102 -2.86 0.55 8.08
C TYR A 102 -3.41 -0.82 8.44
N VAL A 103 -3.10 -1.82 7.60
CA VAL A 103 -3.63 -3.18 7.74
C VAL A 103 -2.71 -4.01 8.61
N THR A 104 -3.18 -4.38 9.79
CA THR A 104 -2.52 -5.30 10.72
C THR A 104 -3.03 -6.74 10.55
N CYS A 105 -2.25 -7.68 11.07
CA CYS A 105 -2.59 -9.10 11.16
C CYS A 105 -1.67 -9.76 12.18
N GLY A 106 -2.10 -10.84 12.80
CA GLY A 106 -1.24 -11.66 13.64
C GLY A 106 -0.04 -12.21 12.88
N LEU A 107 1.18 -12.14 13.45
CA LEU A 107 2.40 -12.53 12.74
C LEU A 107 2.38 -14.00 12.30
N ALA A 108 1.81 -14.89 13.12
CA ALA A 108 1.67 -16.30 12.77
C ALA A 108 0.82 -16.49 11.51
N GLU A 109 -0.29 -15.78 11.42
CA GLU A 109 -1.19 -15.83 10.27
C GLU A 109 -0.56 -15.20 9.02
N VAL A 110 0.15 -14.08 9.18
CA VAL A 110 0.90 -13.45 8.08
C VAL A 110 1.94 -14.41 7.52
N LYS A 111 2.74 -15.06 8.38
CA LYS A 111 3.71 -16.08 7.96
C LYS A 111 3.03 -17.23 7.23
N ARG A 112 1.94 -17.76 7.79
CA ARG A 112 1.16 -18.83 7.16
C ARG A 112 0.71 -18.44 5.74
N ARG A 113 0.13 -17.24 5.58
CA ARG A 113 -0.31 -16.71 4.26
C ARG A 113 0.86 -16.51 3.31
N PHE A 114 1.98 -16.01 3.80
CA PHE A 114 3.19 -15.77 3.01
C PHE A 114 3.75 -17.08 2.44
N TYR A 115 3.97 -18.08 3.30
CA TYR A 115 4.50 -19.37 2.87
C TYR A 115 3.53 -20.16 1.99
N ALA A 116 2.23 -20.12 2.28
CA ALA A 116 1.22 -20.72 1.43
C ALA A 116 1.26 -20.16 -0.01
N ARG A 117 1.42 -18.85 -0.18
CA ARG A 117 1.58 -18.23 -1.51
C ARG A 117 2.91 -18.60 -2.18
N LYS A 118 3.99 -18.72 -1.41
CA LYS A 118 5.30 -19.17 -1.93
C LYS A 118 5.21 -20.62 -2.47
N GLN A 119 4.48 -21.50 -1.78
CA GLN A 119 4.31 -22.90 -2.15
C GLN A 119 3.32 -23.13 -3.29
N SER A 120 2.31 -22.28 -3.45
CA SER A 120 1.28 -22.42 -4.49
C SER A 120 1.76 -22.17 -5.92
N GLY A 121 2.98 -21.66 -6.10
CA GLY A 121 3.52 -21.27 -7.41
C GLY A 121 2.86 -20.04 -8.04
N HIS A 122 1.91 -19.40 -7.34
CA HIS A 122 1.23 -18.19 -7.83
C HIS A 122 2.00 -16.90 -7.54
N ARG A 123 3.13 -17.00 -6.84
CA ARG A 123 3.96 -15.83 -6.56
C ARG A 123 4.89 -15.56 -7.73
N HIS A 124 4.81 -14.34 -8.27
CA HIS A 124 5.68 -13.92 -9.37
C HIS A 124 7.17 -14.04 -9.01
N SER A 125 8.00 -14.50 -9.96
CA SER A 125 9.44 -14.79 -9.76
C SER A 125 10.25 -13.57 -9.33
N VAL A 126 9.79 -12.35 -9.61
CA VAL A 126 10.44 -11.11 -9.17
C VAL A 126 10.41 -10.90 -7.65
N HIS A 127 9.55 -11.61 -6.92
CA HIS A 127 9.49 -11.55 -5.46
C HIS A 127 10.40 -12.59 -4.82
N THR A 128 11.68 -12.29 -4.74
CA THR A 128 12.73 -13.19 -4.21
C THR A 128 12.94 -13.07 -2.70
N ASP A 129 12.22 -12.13 -2.03
CA ASP A 129 12.43 -11.79 -0.63
C ASP A 129 12.03 -12.93 0.33
N ASP A 130 12.91 -13.18 1.29
CA ASP A 130 12.72 -14.08 2.42
C ASP A 130 12.59 -13.27 3.72
N LEU A 131 11.72 -12.24 3.69
CA LEU A 131 11.56 -11.26 4.77
C LEU A 131 11.37 -11.91 6.15
N TYR A 132 10.48 -12.93 6.21
CA TYR A 132 10.11 -13.61 7.46
C TYR A 132 11.13 -14.62 7.95
N ASP A 133 12.13 -14.96 7.13
CA ASP A 133 13.27 -15.82 7.49
C ASP A 133 14.47 -14.98 7.96
N LYS A 134 14.56 -13.72 7.53
CA LYS A 134 15.71 -12.84 7.75
C LYS A 134 15.53 -11.82 8.88
N LEU A 135 14.28 -11.45 9.20
CA LEU A 135 13.98 -10.40 10.17
C LEU A 135 13.13 -10.91 11.33
N THR A 136 13.40 -10.36 12.52
CA THR A 136 12.55 -10.54 13.69
C THR A 136 11.20 -9.82 13.54
N GLU A 137 10.24 -10.16 14.37
CA GLU A 137 8.94 -9.47 14.39
C GLU A 137 9.08 -7.97 14.64
N HIS A 138 9.94 -7.59 15.57
CA HIS A 138 10.21 -6.19 15.90
C HIS A 138 10.74 -5.43 14.69
N GLU A 139 11.75 -5.96 14.01
CA GLU A 139 12.33 -5.34 12.80
C GLU A 139 11.30 -5.22 11.67
N ILE A 140 10.42 -6.21 11.50
CA ILE A 140 9.36 -6.15 10.49
C ILE A 140 8.36 -5.05 10.84
N ARG A 141 7.90 -4.96 12.09
CA ARG A 141 6.93 -3.96 12.53
C ARG A 141 7.51 -2.55 12.47
N ASP A 142 8.76 -2.36 12.85
CA ASP A 142 9.45 -1.08 12.76
C ASP A 142 9.61 -0.62 11.31
N LYS A 143 10.05 -1.53 10.44
CA LYS A 143 10.26 -1.26 9.02
C LYS A 143 8.98 -0.84 8.27
N TYR A 144 7.84 -1.36 8.66
CA TYR A 144 6.54 -1.16 8.02
C TYR A 144 5.52 -0.50 8.95
N ARG A 145 5.95 0.31 9.92
CA ARG A 145 5.06 1.06 10.81
C ARG A 145 4.18 2.05 10.04
N PRO A 146 3.09 2.55 10.61
CA PRO A 146 2.28 3.61 9.98
C PRO A 146 3.12 4.83 9.63
N LEU A 147 2.77 5.48 8.53
CA LEU A 147 3.32 6.78 8.15
C LEU A 147 2.83 7.85 9.12
N VAL A 148 3.67 8.82 9.42
CA VAL A 148 3.34 9.96 10.30
C VAL A 148 3.68 11.25 9.57
N ALA A 149 2.66 12.08 9.32
CA ALA A 149 2.80 13.45 8.82
C ALA A 149 1.52 14.22 9.18
N ASP A 150 1.59 15.56 9.22
CA ASP A 150 0.49 16.42 9.65
C ASP A 150 -0.78 16.29 8.80
N ASN A 151 -0.62 15.95 7.52
CA ASN A 151 -1.72 15.76 6.57
C ASN A 151 -2.21 14.30 6.46
N ILE A 152 -1.73 13.39 7.30
CA ILE A 152 -2.11 11.96 7.27
C ILE A 152 -3.03 11.63 8.42
N THR A 153 -4.25 11.18 8.11
CA THR A 153 -5.15 10.53 9.07
C THR A 153 -5.01 9.03 8.96
N THR A 154 -4.70 8.34 10.05
CA THR A 154 -4.49 6.88 10.06
C THR A 154 -5.65 6.13 10.69
N VAL A 155 -6.20 5.17 9.94
CA VAL A 155 -7.14 4.15 10.43
C VAL A 155 -6.41 2.81 10.48
N ILE A 156 -6.34 2.20 11.66
CA ILE A 156 -5.73 0.89 11.87
C ILE A 156 -6.83 -0.16 11.79
N VAL A 157 -6.64 -1.18 10.95
CA VAL A 157 -7.59 -2.28 10.77
C VAL A 157 -6.90 -3.63 10.96
N ASP A 158 -7.55 -4.53 11.68
CA ASP A 158 -7.11 -5.92 11.78
C ASP A 158 -7.80 -6.77 10.69
N SER A 159 -7.00 -7.36 9.81
CA SER A 159 -7.55 -8.15 8.70
C SER A 159 -8.18 -9.48 9.12
N GLU A 160 -7.99 -9.91 10.37
CA GLU A 160 -8.60 -11.12 10.92
C GLU A 160 -9.99 -10.83 11.51
N ASN A 161 -10.24 -9.56 11.93
CA ASN A 161 -11.48 -9.12 12.57
C ASN A 161 -12.03 -7.84 11.92
N LEU A 162 -11.94 -7.71 10.60
CA LEU A 162 -12.28 -6.50 9.87
C LEU A 162 -13.79 -6.26 9.81
N ASP A 163 -14.27 -5.19 10.43
CA ASP A 163 -15.56 -4.59 10.08
C ASP A 163 -15.42 -3.81 8.77
N TYR A 164 -15.63 -4.52 7.67
CA TYR A 164 -15.51 -3.94 6.35
C TYR A 164 -16.56 -2.87 6.06
N ALA A 165 -17.78 -2.99 6.60
CA ALA A 165 -18.83 -2.02 6.35
C ALA A 165 -18.47 -0.66 6.95
N ALA A 166 -18.04 -0.64 8.21
CA ALA A 166 -17.57 0.57 8.88
C ALA A 166 -16.36 1.19 8.17
N LEU A 167 -15.39 0.38 7.75
CA LEU A 167 -14.23 0.88 7.03
C LEU A 167 -14.62 1.48 5.66
N ARG A 168 -15.47 0.81 4.89
CA ARG A 168 -15.96 1.31 3.60
C ARG A 168 -16.65 2.67 3.77
N ASP A 169 -17.48 2.81 4.79
CA ASP A 169 -18.21 4.06 5.05
C ASP A 169 -17.22 5.18 5.46
N THR A 170 -16.22 4.88 6.28
CA THR A 170 -15.11 5.83 6.58
C THR A 170 -14.38 6.30 5.31
N VAL A 171 -14.08 5.37 4.42
CA VAL A 171 -13.42 5.70 3.13
C VAL A 171 -14.32 6.57 2.26
N LYS A 172 -15.61 6.23 2.18
CA LYS A 172 -16.60 6.99 1.43
C LYS A 172 -16.75 8.42 1.94
N ASP A 173 -16.82 8.59 3.26
CA ASP A 173 -16.92 9.91 3.89
C ASP A 173 -15.67 10.75 3.62
N PHE A 174 -14.48 10.16 3.67
CA PHE A 174 -13.23 10.85 3.32
C PHE A 174 -13.24 11.33 1.87
N LEU A 175 -13.69 10.49 0.93
CA LEU A 175 -13.77 10.84 -0.49
C LEU A 175 -14.79 11.96 -0.75
N MET A 176 -15.94 11.94 -0.08
CA MET A 176 -16.98 12.96 -0.23
C MET A 176 -16.55 14.31 0.37
N ASN A 177 -15.97 14.31 1.57
CA ASN A 177 -15.53 15.55 2.22
C ASN A 177 -14.43 16.26 1.42
N LYS A 178 -13.59 15.51 0.72
CA LYS A 178 -12.57 16.06 -0.15
C LYS A 178 -13.15 16.77 -1.37
N ALA A 179 -14.18 16.20 -1.99
CA ALA A 179 -14.87 16.82 -3.14
C ALA A 179 -15.46 18.20 -2.78
N ILE A 180 -16.03 18.33 -1.59
CA ILE A 180 -16.63 19.60 -1.11
C ILE A 180 -15.54 20.69 -0.88
N THR A 181 -14.35 20.32 -0.43
CA THR A 181 -13.26 21.27 -0.18
C THR A 181 -12.71 21.84 -1.49
N GLU A 182 -12.62 21.05 -2.52
CA GLU A 182 -12.13 21.47 -3.85
C GLU A 182 -13.11 22.38 -4.60
N GLU A 183 -14.43 22.20 -4.42
CA GLU A 183 -15.45 23.10 -5.00
C GLU A 183 -15.47 24.49 -4.38
N ASN A 184 -14.96 24.68 -3.14
CA ASN A 184 -14.93 25.95 -2.45
C ASN A 184 -13.62 26.75 -2.67
N GLU A 185 -12.63 26.19 -3.36
CA GLU A 185 -11.35 26.83 -3.69
C GLU A 185 -11.30 27.42 -5.12
N ILE A 186 -12.38 27.29 -5.90
CA ILE A 186 -12.57 27.89 -7.24
C ILE A 186 -13.40 29.16 -7.14
#